data_ff61b54e47bf54751ea120eb2b490c96
#
_entry.id   ff61b54e47bf54751ea120eb2b490c96
#
_cell.length_a   1.000
_cell.length_b   1.000
_cell.length_c   1.000
_cell.angle_alpha   90.00
_cell.angle_beta   90.00
_cell.angle_gamma   90.00
#
_symmetry.space_group_name_H-M   'P 1'
#
loop_
_entity.id
_entity.type
_entity.pdbx_description
1 polymer ?
#
loop_
_entity_poly.entity_id
_entity_poly.type
_entity_poly.pdbx_seq_one_letter_code
_entity_poly.pdbx_strand_id
1 'polypeptide(L)'
;MCGCGTVPTAETSDGGKGKGGGGKGKGKNAGGGGPVPVVTAVSTLKNVPIEISVVGNVEAYSTVSVRAQTGGMLTQVNFKDGDYVRKGDLLFTIDRKPLEGQLRSATANMQRSQSLKLQAEANLRRDAANANQARQQADRYEQGVKEGLFAREQAEQYRSNADAQAQTLEADRAAINSAQAQIEADQSAINNLNIQLGYTTVEATIDGRTGNITQKAGNIVTANTSELAIINQVEPIYVSFSVPERSLGDVKRYSDKTKLTVTAKAQDGSGESEVGELSFIDNSVDMSTGTIKLKGTFKNTSHRLWPGQFVTVILRLTTRANAVIVPNQAVQTGQDGNYIYVVKEDRTVEVRPVVLGPRVDQDLVIDKGLEANETVVTEGQLKLQPGSRVQTRDQPQGEGRGRTAP
;
A
#
# COMPACT_ATOMS: atom_id res chain seq x y z
N MET A 1 18.44 51.17 29.16
CA MET A 1 18.11 51.30 30.59
C MET A 1 18.47 49.95 31.16
N CYS A 2 19.65 49.69 31.61
CA CYS A 2 20.32 49.96 32.89
C CYS A 2 19.63 49.27 34.07
N GLY A 3 20.33 48.36 34.68
CA GLY A 3 20.00 47.75 35.95
C GLY A 3 21.04 46.69 36.36
N CYS A 4 22.20 47.15 36.81
CA CYS A 4 23.22 46.42 37.55
C CYS A 4 22.77 46.12 39.01
N GLY A 5 23.38 45.08 39.64
CA GLY A 5 23.32 44.84 41.08
C GLY A 5 24.02 43.51 41.37
N THR A 6 25.23 43.52 41.54
CA THR A 6 26.25 43.55 42.65
C THR A 6 26.15 42.42 43.66
N VAL A 7 27.29 41.70 43.76
CA VAL A 7 27.78 40.76 44.79
C VAL A 7 27.94 41.46 46.16
N PRO A 8 27.95 40.77 47.30
CA PRO A 8 29.12 40.90 48.16
C PRO A 8 29.70 39.57 48.69
N THR A 9 31.01 39.59 48.75
CA THR A 9 31.95 38.83 49.56
C THR A 9 31.99 39.29 51.05
N ALA A 10 32.31 38.39 51.98
CA ALA A 10 33.09 38.64 53.22
C ALA A 10 33.26 37.28 53.94
N GLU A 11 34.42 36.83 54.15
CA GLU A 11 35.49 37.05 55.09
C GLU A 11 35.44 36.13 56.34
N THR A 12 36.45 35.28 56.41
CA THR A 12 37.44 34.91 57.41
C THR A 12 37.13 35.01 58.92
N SER A 13 37.52 33.94 59.66
CA SER A 13 38.44 33.94 60.84
C SER A 13 38.47 32.53 61.44
N ASP A 14 39.55 31.88 61.52
CA ASP A 14 40.71 31.89 62.45
C ASP A 14 40.48 31.06 63.70
N GLY A 15 41.47 30.14 63.97
CA GLY A 15 42.05 29.87 65.27
C GLY A 15 41.60 28.65 66.06
N GLY A 16 42.51 27.66 66.22
CA GLY A 16 42.40 26.68 67.28
C GLY A 16 43.38 25.53 67.21
N LYS A 17 44.59 25.76 67.68
CA LYS A 17 45.63 24.74 67.96
C LYS A 17 45.23 23.82 69.14
N GLY A 18 45.35 22.49 68.99
CA GLY A 18 45.38 21.54 70.10
C GLY A 18 46.28 20.35 69.78
N LYS A 19 47.37 20.27 70.44
CA LYS A 19 48.37 19.19 70.43
C LYS A 19 47.87 17.96 71.21
N GLY A 20 48.29 16.76 70.76
CA GLY A 20 48.61 15.73 71.78
C GLY A 20 48.25 14.30 71.42
N GLY A 21 49.22 13.43 71.31
CA GLY A 21 49.12 12.06 71.76
C GLY A 21 49.29 10.97 70.72
N GLY A 22 50.51 10.44 70.64
CA GLY A 22 50.87 9.26 69.84
C GLY A 22 50.19 7.98 70.31
N GLY A 23 49.92 7.08 69.41
CA GLY A 23 49.51 5.72 69.65
C GLY A 23 49.89 4.85 68.46
N LYS A 24 51.06 4.21 68.51
CA LYS A 24 51.44 3.14 67.60
C LYS A 24 50.53 1.92 67.83
N GLY A 25 49.57 1.69 66.97
CA GLY A 25 48.81 0.44 66.90
C GLY A 25 49.11 -0.29 65.58
N LYS A 26 49.96 -1.32 65.67
CA LYS A 26 50.13 -2.35 64.66
C LYS A 26 48.77 -3.07 64.43
N GLY A 27 47.99 -2.70 63.48
CA GLY A 27 46.81 -3.47 63.07
C GLY A 27 47.19 -4.38 61.93
N LYS A 28 47.17 -5.64 62.11
CA LYS A 28 47.23 -6.72 61.12
C LYS A 28 46.06 -6.58 60.16
N ASN A 29 46.37 -6.41 58.89
CA ASN A 29 45.40 -6.52 57.79
C ASN A 29 45.08 -8.02 57.61
N ALA A 30 44.02 -8.53 58.25
CA ALA A 30 43.43 -9.83 58.00
C ALA A 30 42.16 -9.56 57.22
N GLY A 31 42.23 -9.66 55.86
CA GLY A 31 41.11 -9.74 55.00
C GLY A 31 40.24 -10.98 55.27
N GLY A 32 39.25 -10.82 56.12
CA GLY A 32 38.27 -11.83 56.48
C GLY A 32 36.86 -11.26 56.36
N GLY A 33 36.50 -10.79 55.18
CA GLY A 33 35.09 -10.50 54.85
C GLY A 33 34.36 -11.84 54.71
N GLY A 34 33.35 -12.09 55.59
CA GLY A 34 32.48 -13.26 55.41
C GLY A 34 31.85 -13.29 54.01
N PRO A 35 31.30 -14.41 53.59
CA PRO A 35 30.71 -14.55 52.26
C PRO A 35 29.64 -13.46 52.04
N VAL A 36 29.74 -12.73 50.94
CA VAL A 36 28.81 -11.66 50.61
C VAL A 36 27.48 -12.28 50.12
N PRO A 37 26.34 -11.94 50.75
CA PRO A 37 25.05 -12.45 50.29
C PRO A 37 24.69 -11.82 48.95
N VAL A 38 24.40 -12.65 47.95
CA VAL A 38 24.04 -12.25 46.58
C VAL A 38 22.82 -13.03 46.11
N VAL A 39 22.03 -12.41 45.24
CA VAL A 39 21.00 -13.10 44.46
C VAL A 39 21.61 -13.50 43.12
N THR A 40 21.32 -14.71 42.69
CA THR A 40 21.88 -15.26 41.45
C THR A 40 20.78 -15.72 40.51
N ALA A 41 21.06 -15.70 39.19
CA ALA A 41 20.27 -16.33 38.18
C ALA A 41 21.15 -17.20 37.27
N VAL A 42 20.58 -18.19 36.63
CA VAL A 42 21.30 -19.06 35.69
C VAL A 42 21.07 -18.54 34.28
N SER A 43 22.15 -18.42 33.49
CA SER A 43 22.05 -18.12 32.07
C SER A 43 21.37 -19.27 31.36
N THR A 44 20.38 -18.95 30.51
CA THR A 44 19.59 -19.94 29.78
C THR A 44 19.69 -19.74 28.29
N LEU A 45 19.51 -20.82 27.53
CA LEU A 45 19.37 -20.73 26.06
C LEU A 45 17.92 -20.50 25.69
N LYS A 46 17.67 -19.47 24.90
CA LYS A 46 16.33 -19.17 24.40
C LYS A 46 16.38 -18.77 22.92
N ASN A 47 15.33 -19.14 22.20
CA ASN A 47 15.14 -18.63 20.85
C ASN A 47 14.58 -17.20 20.95
N VAL A 48 15.39 -16.24 20.55
CA VAL A 48 15.09 -14.82 20.69
C VAL A 48 14.69 -14.24 19.34
N PRO A 49 13.45 -13.75 19.18
CA PRO A 49 13.05 -13.05 17.97
C PRO A 49 13.72 -11.67 17.93
N ILE A 50 14.28 -11.32 16.77
CA ILE A 50 14.78 -9.98 16.50
C ILE A 50 13.66 -9.23 15.81
N GLU A 51 13.08 -8.27 16.51
CA GLU A 51 11.87 -7.56 16.11
C GLU A 51 12.08 -6.04 16.16
N ILE A 52 11.38 -5.34 15.27
CA ILE A 52 11.28 -3.88 15.27
C ILE A 52 9.83 -3.55 15.60
N SER A 53 9.60 -2.86 16.71
CA SER A 53 8.27 -2.38 17.11
C SER A 53 8.13 -0.90 16.80
N VAL A 54 7.10 -0.56 16.03
CA VAL A 54 6.79 0.81 15.58
C VAL A 54 5.29 1.03 15.53
N VAL A 55 4.87 2.29 15.43
CA VAL A 55 3.47 2.62 15.15
C VAL A 55 3.26 2.68 13.64
N GLY A 56 2.19 2.07 13.18
CA GLY A 56 1.75 2.10 11.79
C GLY A 56 0.34 2.64 11.64
N ASN A 57 -0.01 2.97 10.41
CA ASN A 57 -1.35 3.37 10.00
C ASN A 57 -1.92 2.37 9.01
N VAL A 58 -3.17 1.99 9.19
CA VAL A 58 -3.89 1.10 8.29
C VAL A 58 -4.36 1.87 7.08
N GLU A 59 -4.03 1.40 5.88
CA GLU A 59 -4.43 1.98 4.60
C GLU A 59 -5.27 0.97 3.81
N ALA A 60 -6.31 1.44 3.11
CA ALA A 60 -7.01 0.59 2.15
C ALA A 60 -6.03 0.06 1.09
N TYR A 61 -6.22 -1.18 0.63
CA TYR A 61 -5.40 -1.74 -0.45
C TYR A 61 -5.52 -0.93 -1.73
N SER A 62 -6.76 -0.52 -2.05
CA SER A 62 -7.09 0.40 -3.13
C SER A 62 -8.27 1.27 -2.71
N THR A 63 -8.25 2.53 -3.11
CA THR A 63 -9.36 3.47 -2.91
C THR A 63 -9.79 4.00 -4.26
N VAL A 64 -11.07 3.85 -4.59
CA VAL A 64 -11.64 4.34 -5.84
C VAL A 64 -12.77 5.32 -5.54
N SER A 65 -12.64 6.53 -6.09
CA SER A 65 -13.73 7.51 -6.12
C SER A 65 -14.62 7.21 -7.34
N VAL A 66 -15.83 6.75 -7.09
CA VAL A 66 -16.84 6.47 -8.11
C VAL A 66 -17.43 7.81 -8.58
N ARG A 67 -17.26 8.12 -9.85
CA ARG A 67 -17.77 9.38 -10.46
C ARG A 67 -18.72 9.10 -11.60
N ALA A 68 -19.68 10.00 -11.80
CA ALA A 68 -20.56 9.96 -12.94
C ALA A 68 -19.78 10.24 -14.23
N GLN A 69 -19.83 9.36 -15.23
CA GLN A 69 -19.18 9.57 -16.54
C GLN A 69 -20.11 10.30 -17.52
N THR A 70 -21.42 10.32 -17.25
CA THR A 70 -22.42 11.09 -18.00
C THR A 70 -23.23 11.96 -17.05
N GLY A 71 -23.73 13.09 -17.54
CA GLY A 71 -24.62 13.96 -16.77
C GLY A 71 -26.08 13.51 -16.87
N GLY A 72 -26.85 13.77 -15.81
CA GLY A 72 -28.27 13.46 -15.76
C GLY A 72 -28.80 13.37 -14.35
N MET A 73 -30.09 13.06 -14.18
CA MET A 73 -30.72 12.86 -12.88
C MET A 73 -30.44 11.43 -12.40
N LEU A 74 -30.00 11.26 -11.15
CA LEU A 74 -29.92 9.96 -10.49
C LEU A 74 -31.34 9.41 -10.24
N THR A 75 -31.66 8.29 -10.85
CA THR A 75 -32.97 7.64 -10.68
C THR A 75 -33.00 6.66 -9.53
N GLN A 76 -31.90 5.92 -9.33
CA GLN A 76 -31.80 4.88 -8.29
C GLN A 76 -30.42 4.83 -7.69
N VAL A 77 -30.35 4.46 -6.40
CA VAL A 77 -29.16 4.07 -5.65
C VAL A 77 -29.43 2.67 -5.10
N ASN A 78 -28.61 1.69 -5.45
CA ASN A 78 -28.88 0.27 -5.23
C ASN A 78 -28.10 -0.34 -4.06
N PHE A 79 -27.45 0.47 -3.25
CA PHE A 79 -26.69 0.06 -2.05
C PHE A 79 -26.93 1.05 -0.91
N LYS A 80 -26.45 0.71 0.29
CA LYS A 80 -26.49 1.57 1.48
C LYS A 80 -25.08 2.00 1.87
N ASP A 81 -24.98 3.08 2.64
CA ASP A 81 -23.72 3.52 3.22
C ASP A 81 -23.06 2.38 4.02
N GLY A 82 -21.82 2.09 3.70
CA GLY A 82 -21.04 1.05 4.37
C GLY A 82 -21.25 -0.38 3.91
N ASP A 83 -22.06 -0.63 2.89
CA ASP A 83 -22.24 -1.95 2.31
C ASP A 83 -20.97 -2.48 1.64
N TYR A 84 -20.81 -3.81 1.64
CA TYR A 84 -19.81 -4.49 0.85
C TYR A 84 -20.34 -4.73 -0.55
N VAL A 85 -19.54 -4.33 -1.55
CA VAL A 85 -19.88 -4.49 -2.97
C VAL A 85 -18.78 -5.27 -3.68
N ARG A 86 -19.16 -5.99 -4.73
CA ARG A 86 -18.25 -6.70 -5.62
C ARG A 86 -18.09 -5.93 -6.92
N LYS A 87 -16.97 -6.12 -7.56
CA LYS A 87 -16.74 -5.59 -8.91
C LYS A 87 -17.86 -6.02 -9.85
N GLY A 88 -18.48 -5.03 -10.53
CA GLY A 88 -19.63 -5.22 -11.41
C GLY A 88 -20.98 -5.05 -10.74
N ASP A 89 -21.05 -4.88 -9.42
CA ASP A 89 -22.32 -4.59 -8.75
C ASP A 89 -22.85 -3.22 -9.18
N LEU A 90 -24.15 -3.16 -9.46
CA LEU A 90 -24.85 -1.93 -9.85
C LEU A 90 -24.98 -0.99 -8.65
N LEU A 91 -24.35 0.16 -8.71
CA LEU A 91 -24.38 1.17 -7.64
C LEU A 91 -25.42 2.25 -7.89
N PHE A 92 -25.34 2.90 -9.03
CA PHE A 92 -26.22 4.01 -9.37
C PHE A 92 -26.79 3.88 -10.78
N THR A 93 -27.98 4.41 -10.97
CA THR A 93 -28.61 4.52 -12.29
C THR A 93 -28.94 5.98 -12.57
N ILE A 94 -28.49 6.48 -13.74
CA ILE A 94 -28.77 7.82 -14.24
C ILE A 94 -29.92 7.71 -15.26
N ASP A 95 -30.75 8.75 -15.40
CA ASP A 95 -31.87 8.76 -16.34
C ASP A 95 -31.41 8.54 -17.77
N ARG A 96 -31.87 7.46 -18.38
CA ARG A 96 -31.51 7.00 -19.72
C ARG A 96 -32.40 7.60 -20.80
N LYS A 97 -33.61 8.09 -20.45
CA LYS A 97 -34.63 8.51 -21.40
C LYS A 97 -34.16 9.55 -22.44
N PRO A 98 -33.39 10.58 -22.05
CA PRO A 98 -32.89 11.56 -23.03
C PRO A 98 -31.95 10.92 -24.07
N LEU A 99 -31.04 10.04 -23.64
CA LEU A 99 -30.09 9.33 -24.49
C LEU A 99 -30.79 8.31 -25.40
N GLU A 100 -31.78 7.60 -24.88
CA GLU A 100 -32.62 6.68 -25.68
C GLU A 100 -33.42 7.43 -26.75
N GLY A 101 -33.89 8.64 -26.45
CA GLY A 101 -34.50 9.52 -27.43
C GLY A 101 -33.53 9.91 -28.57
N GLN A 102 -32.31 10.28 -28.22
CA GLN A 102 -31.27 10.60 -29.20
C GLN A 102 -30.87 9.38 -30.04
N LEU A 103 -30.76 8.19 -29.41
CA LEU A 103 -30.46 6.94 -30.11
C LEU A 103 -31.52 6.60 -31.14
N ARG A 104 -32.80 6.73 -30.78
CA ARG A 104 -33.91 6.53 -31.75
C ARG A 104 -33.81 7.48 -32.92
N SER A 105 -33.50 8.76 -32.69
CA SER A 105 -33.32 9.75 -33.75
C SER A 105 -32.13 9.40 -34.65
N ALA A 106 -30.98 9.01 -34.10
CA ALA A 106 -29.79 8.60 -34.85
C ALA A 106 -30.07 7.31 -35.66
N THR A 107 -30.80 6.36 -35.13
CA THR A 107 -31.21 5.14 -35.84
C THR A 107 -32.14 5.48 -37.05
N ALA A 108 -33.07 6.40 -36.85
CA ALA A 108 -33.92 6.87 -37.96
C ALA A 108 -33.12 7.56 -39.07
N ASN A 109 -32.10 8.37 -38.71
CA ASN A 109 -31.20 8.98 -39.68
C ASN A 109 -30.44 7.94 -40.49
N MET A 110 -29.88 6.91 -39.81
CA MET A 110 -29.20 5.80 -40.51
C MET A 110 -30.11 5.06 -41.47
N GLN A 111 -31.38 4.80 -41.12
CA GLN A 111 -32.36 4.18 -42.02
C GLN A 111 -32.64 5.05 -43.25
N ARG A 112 -32.71 6.39 -43.08
CA ARG A 112 -32.82 7.32 -44.17
C ARG A 112 -31.60 7.24 -45.11
N SER A 113 -30.38 7.23 -44.57
CA SER A 113 -29.15 7.12 -45.35
C SER A 113 -29.08 5.79 -46.12
N GLN A 114 -29.52 4.68 -45.49
CA GLN A 114 -29.64 3.39 -46.16
C GLN A 114 -30.62 3.45 -47.36
N SER A 115 -31.76 4.13 -47.18
CA SER A 115 -32.73 4.30 -48.26
C SER A 115 -32.17 5.14 -49.44
N LEU A 116 -31.38 6.17 -49.13
CA LEU A 116 -30.68 6.97 -50.14
C LEU A 116 -29.65 6.15 -50.94
N LYS A 117 -28.91 5.26 -50.25
CA LYS A 117 -27.99 4.33 -50.92
C LYS A 117 -28.73 3.38 -51.85
N LEU A 118 -29.85 2.79 -51.41
CA LEU A 118 -30.67 1.91 -52.26
C LEU A 118 -31.20 2.65 -53.47
N GLN A 119 -31.58 3.93 -53.33
CA GLN A 119 -31.99 4.78 -54.46
C GLN A 119 -30.83 5.01 -55.43
N ALA A 120 -29.62 5.33 -54.95
CA ALA A 120 -28.44 5.50 -55.79
C ALA A 120 -28.05 4.21 -56.51
N GLU A 121 -28.14 3.04 -55.86
CA GLU A 121 -27.92 1.73 -56.49
C GLU A 121 -28.97 1.43 -57.57
N ALA A 122 -30.24 1.83 -57.38
CA ALA A 122 -31.27 1.67 -58.40
C ALA A 122 -31.02 2.58 -59.63
N ASN A 123 -30.54 3.80 -59.40
CA ASN A 123 -30.12 4.71 -60.45
C ASN A 123 -28.96 4.13 -61.27
N LEU A 124 -27.91 3.63 -60.57
CA LEU A 124 -26.77 2.97 -61.22
C LEU A 124 -27.21 1.79 -62.10
N ARG A 125 -28.16 0.93 -61.64
CA ARG A 125 -28.66 -0.19 -62.45
C ARG A 125 -29.38 0.28 -63.69
N ARG A 126 -30.20 1.32 -63.57
CA ARG A 126 -30.91 1.95 -64.74
C ARG A 126 -29.91 2.50 -65.72
N ASP A 127 -28.95 3.30 -65.26
CA ASP A 127 -28.01 4.00 -66.12
C ASP A 127 -26.94 3.06 -66.70
N ALA A 128 -26.64 1.96 -66.00
CA ALA A 128 -25.81 0.84 -66.54
C ALA A 128 -26.49 0.16 -67.74
N ALA A 129 -27.83 0.00 -67.72
CA ALA A 129 -28.57 -0.52 -68.88
C ALA A 129 -28.52 0.41 -70.04
N ASN A 130 -28.71 1.73 -69.79
CA ASN A 130 -28.66 2.78 -70.82
C ASN A 130 -27.25 2.87 -71.44
N ALA A 131 -26.20 2.88 -70.66
CA ALA A 131 -24.82 2.93 -71.13
C ALA A 131 -24.44 1.69 -71.96
N ASN A 132 -24.90 0.49 -71.56
CA ASN A 132 -24.68 -0.73 -72.32
C ASN A 132 -25.37 -0.65 -73.69
N GLN A 133 -26.60 -0.13 -73.76
CA GLN A 133 -27.30 0.08 -74.98
C GLN A 133 -26.58 1.09 -75.90
N ALA A 134 -26.14 2.23 -75.34
CA ALA A 134 -25.41 3.27 -76.10
C ALA A 134 -24.09 2.74 -76.67
N ARG A 135 -23.35 1.92 -75.83
CA ARG A 135 -22.11 1.26 -76.26
C ARG A 135 -22.35 0.30 -77.44
N GLN A 136 -23.34 -0.59 -77.32
CA GLN A 136 -23.68 -1.48 -78.41
C GLN A 136 -24.07 -0.76 -79.68
N GLN A 137 -24.73 0.40 -79.64
CA GLN A 137 -25.01 1.23 -80.78
C GLN A 137 -23.74 1.82 -81.40
N ALA A 138 -22.85 2.41 -80.57
CA ALA A 138 -21.56 2.94 -81.00
C ALA A 138 -20.70 1.86 -81.69
N ASP A 139 -20.58 0.67 -81.10
CA ASP A 139 -19.85 -0.47 -81.68
C ASP A 139 -20.37 -0.87 -83.05
N ARG A 140 -21.74 -0.90 -83.25
CA ARG A 140 -22.36 -1.23 -84.53
C ARG A 140 -22.10 -0.17 -85.58
N TYR A 141 -22.18 1.12 -85.24
CA TYR A 141 -21.92 2.21 -86.20
C TYR A 141 -20.42 2.30 -86.57
N GLU A 142 -19.53 2.04 -85.61
CA GLU A 142 -18.09 2.00 -85.85
C GLU A 142 -17.72 0.81 -86.81
N GLN A 143 -18.36 -0.34 -86.68
CA GLN A 143 -18.17 -1.48 -87.53
C GLN A 143 -18.74 -1.17 -88.92
N GLY A 144 -19.92 -0.54 -89.04
CA GLY A 144 -20.50 -0.16 -90.31
C GLY A 144 -19.73 0.90 -91.08
N VAL A 145 -19.01 1.79 -90.40
CA VAL A 145 -18.05 2.72 -91.02
C VAL A 145 -16.87 1.93 -91.64
N LYS A 146 -16.37 0.93 -91.00
CA LYS A 146 -15.28 0.04 -91.56
C LYS A 146 -15.71 -0.74 -92.76
N GLU A 147 -17.04 -1.01 -92.87
CA GLU A 147 -17.67 -1.69 -94.02
C GLU A 147 -18.14 -0.73 -95.08
N GLY A 148 -18.00 0.60 -94.89
CA GLY A 148 -18.42 1.63 -95.85
C GLY A 148 -19.92 1.91 -95.84
N LEU A 149 -20.68 1.44 -94.88
CA LEU A 149 -22.16 1.54 -94.82
C LEU A 149 -22.67 2.81 -94.12
N PHE A 150 -21.86 3.45 -93.23
CA PHE A 150 -22.27 4.64 -92.48
C PHE A 150 -21.24 5.76 -92.58
N ALA A 151 -21.71 7.00 -92.37
CA ALA A 151 -20.87 8.18 -92.31
C ALA A 151 -20.05 8.22 -91.01
N ARG A 152 -18.78 8.64 -91.04
CA ARG A 152 -17.86 8.74 -89.92
C ARG A 152 -18.40 9.66 -88.87
N GLU A 153 -18.99 10.76 -89.20
CA GLU A 153 -19.60 11.73 -88.30
C GLU A 153 -20.69 11.09 -87.41
N GLN A 154 -21.51 10.21 -87.96
CA GLN A 154 -22.55 9.49 -87.20
C GLN A 154 -21.91 8.53 -86.16
N ALA A 155 -20.87 7.81 -86.54
CA ALA A 155 -20.18 6.96 -85.62
C ALA A 155 -19.50 7.72 -84.45
N GLU A 156 -18.88 8.86 -84.74
CA GLU A 156 -18.32 9.77 -83.74
C GLU A 156 -19.38 10.31 -82.76
N GLN A 157 -20.59 10.61 -83.25
CA GLN A 157 -21.71 11.08 -82.44
C GLN A 157 -22.21 9.97 -81.52
N TYR A 158 -22.36 8.72 -81.96
CA TYR A 158 -22.77 7.59 -81.10
C TYR A 158 -21.68 7.23 -80.05
N ARG A 159 -20.42 7.35 -80.44
CA ARG A 159 -19.32 7.17 -79.54
C ARG A 159 -19.31 8.23 -78.44
N SER A 160 -19.47 9.53 -78.82
CA SER A 160 -19.54 10.60 -77.82
C SER A 160 -20.71 10.41 -76.83
N ASN A 161 -21.86 9.92 -77.35
CA ASN A 161 -23.02 9.60 -76.51
C ASN A 161 -22.71 8.41 -75.55
N ALA A 162 -22.03 7.35 -76.00
CA ALA A 162 -21.65 6.25 -75.20
C ALA A 162 -20.66 6.66 -74.12
N ASP A 163 -19.69 7.53 -74.46
CA ASP A 163 -18.72 8.06 -73.46
C ASP A 163 -19.43 8.94 -72.43
N ALA A 164 -20.44 9.77 -72.84
CA ALA A 164 -21.22 10.55 -71.87
C ALA A 164 -22.00 9.66 -70.88
N GLN A 165 -22.62 8.57 -71.39
CA GLN A 165 -23.32 7.62 -70.53
C GLN A 165 -22.33 6.86 -69.55
N ALA A 166 -21.12 6.60 -70.02
CA ALA A 166 -20.09 6.00 -69.14
C ALA A 166 -19.69 6.95 -67.98
N GLN A 167 -19.62 8.27 -68.29
CA GLN A 167 -19.34 9.26 -67.20
C GLN A 167 -20.49 9.36 -66.17
N THR A 168 -21.72 9.12 -66.60
CA THR A 168 -22.89 9.06 -65.71
C THR A 168 -22.76 7.91 -64.74
N LEU A 169 -22.23 6.75 -65.15
CA LEU A 169 -21.98 5.60 -64.23
C LEU A 169 -20.95 5.94 -63.17
N GLU A 170 -19.92 6.68 -63.53
CA GLU A 170 -18.92 7.10 -62.53
C GLU A 170 -19.52 8.07 -61.49
N ALA A 171 -20.40 8.97 -61.93
CA ALA A 171 -21.14 9.87 -61.05
C ALA A 171 -22.07 9.07 -60.08
N ASP A 172 -22.78 8.06 -60.60
CA ASP A 172 -23.64 7.18 -59.78
C ASP A 172 -22.83 6.37 -58.78
N ARG A 173 -21.65 5.84 -59.17
CA ARG A 173 -20.73 5.17 -58.23
C ARG A 173 -20.26 6.10 -57.15
N ALA A 174 -19.92 7.34 -57.51
CA ALA A 174 -19.53 8.35 -56.52
C ALA A 174 -20.70 8.66 -55.55
N ALA A 175 -21.94 8.70 -56.03
CA ALA A 175 -23.13 8.90 -55.20
C ALA A 175 -23.36 7.74 -54.24
N ILE A 176 -23.15 6.48 -54.67
CA ILE A 176 -23.22 5.30 -53.81
C ILE A 176 -22.13 5.37 -52.70
N ASN A 177 -20.88 5.70 -53.07
CA ASN A 177 -19.79 5.83 -52.14
C ASN A 177 -20.07 6.94 -51.10
N SER A 178 -20.63 8.06 -51.54
CA SER A 178 -21.02 9.15 -50.63
C SER A 178 -22.13 8.73 -49.67
N ALA A 179 -23.16 8.01 -50.16
CA ALA A 179 -24.23 7.48 -49.31
C ALA A 179 -23.70 6.42 -48.32
N GLN A 180 -22.75 5.59 -48.75
CA GLN A 180 -22.08 4.62 -47.87
C GLN A 180 -21.29 5.31 -46.75
N ALA A 181 -20.52 6.34 -47.08
CA ALA A 181 -19.76 7.10 -46.06
C ALA A 181 -20.71 7.76 -45.04
N GLN A 182 -21.89 8.22 -45.47
CA GLN A 182 -22.89 8.77 -44.56
C GLN A 182 -23.46 7.71 -43.63
N ILE A 183 -23.71 6.46 -44.09
CA ILE A 183 -24.14 5.34 -43.25
C ILE A 183 -23.09 5.04 -42.19
N GLU A 184 -21.81 5.06 -42.54
CA GLU A 184 -20.70 4.82 -41.59
C GLU A 184 -20.61 5.94 -40.53
N ALA A 185 -20.85 7.20 -40.93
CA ALA A 185 -20.93 8.32 -40.02
C ALA A 185 -22.11 8.18 -39.04
N ASP A 186 -23.30 7.83 -39.55
CA ASP A 186 -24.50 7.60 -38.72
C ASP A 186 -24.31 6.41 -37.76
N GLN A 187 -23.67 5.33 -38.23
CA GLN A 187 -23.34 4.18 -37.39
C GLN A 187 -22.39 4.57 -36.26
N SER A 188 -21.41 5.43 -36.55
CA SER A 188 -20.48 5.95 -35.54
C SER A 188 -21.19 6.80 -34.50
N ALA A 189 -22.17 7.60 -34.90
CA ALA A 189 -23.01 8.37 -33.99
C ALA A 189 -23.84 7.45 -33.06
N ILE A 190 -24.44 6.38 -33.61
CA ILE A 190 -25.16 5.35 -32.82
C ILE A 190 -24.23 4.67 -31.81
N ASN A 191 -23.02 4.29 -32.22
CA ASN A 191 -22.05 3.66 -31.32
C ASN A 191 -21.68 4.60 -30.17
N ASN A 192 -21.45 5.87 -30.42
CA ASN A 192 -21.17 6.87 -29.37
C ASN A 192 -22.33 7.01 -28.38
N LEU A 193 -23.58 7.00 -28.85
CA LEU A 193 -24.75 7.05 -27.97
C LEU A 193 -24.89 5.77 -27.11
N ASN A 194 -24.59 4.61 -27.69
CA ASN A 194 -24.59 3.36 -26.93
C ASN A 194 -23.53 3.34 -25.82
N ILE A 195 -22.33 3.89 -26.06
CA ILE A 195 -21.30 4.08 -25.05
C ILE A 195 -21.81 4.99 -23.93
N GLN A 196 -22.43 6.14 -24.28
CA GLN A 196 -23.00 7.05 -23.30
C GLN A 196 -24.14 6.41 -22.50
N LEU A 197 -24.97 5.58 -23.13
CA LEU A 197 -25.99 4.78 -22.45
C LEU A 197 -25.36 3.78 -21.48
N GLY A 198 -24.23 3.16 -21.81
CA GLY A 198 -23.46 2.34 -20.86
C GLY A 198 -23.05 3.12 -19.61
N TYR A 199 -22.66 4.38 -19.76
CA TYR A 199 -22.27 5.24 -18.64
C TYR A 199 -23.43 5.67 -17.73
N THR A 200 -24.69 5.47 -18.13
CA THR A 200 -25.84 5.70 -17.24
C THR A 200 -26.00 4.66 -16.16
N THR A 201 -25.34 3.50 -16.32
CA THR A 201 -25.28 2.43 -15.35
C THR A 201 -23.90 2.50 -14.70
N VAL A 202 -23.86 2.90 -13.43
CA VAL A 202 -22.59 3.05 -12.68
C VAL A 202 -22.38 1.83 -11.82
N GLU A 203 -21.34 1.07 -12.12
CA GLU A 203 -21.00 -0.18 -11.46
C GLU A 203 -19.74 -0.03 -10.60
N ALA A 204 -19.59 -0.91 -9.59
CA ALA A 204 -18.38 -1.00 -8.79
C ALA A 204 -17.21 -1.49 -9.64
N THR A 205 -16.09 -0.76 -9.61
CA THR A 205 -14.89 -1.11 -10.39
C THR A 205 -13.95 -2.04 -9.64
N ILE A 206 -14.07 -2.10 -8.31
CA ILE A 206 -13.32 -2.96 -7.40
C ILE A 206 -14.24 -3.59 -6.36
N ASP A 207 -13.79 -4.71 -5.78
CA ASP A 207 -14.40 -5.27 -4.57
C ASP A 207 -14.03 -4.38 -3.38
N GLY A 208 -14.97 -4.14 -2.46
CA GLY A 208 -14.65 -3.36 -1.28
C GLY A 208 -15.88 -2.90 -0.52
N ARG A 209 -15.63 -2.04 0.44
CA ARG A 209 -16.67 -1.41 1.25
C ARG A 209 -16.93 0.01 0.77
N THR A 210 -18.21 0.34 0.60
CA THR A 210 -18.64 1.68 0.23
C THR A 210 -18.52 2.63 1.40
N GLY A 211 -18.12 3.87 1.11
CA GLY A 211 -18.20 4.98 2.04
C GLY A 211 -19.60 5.60 2.06
N ASN A 212 -19.66 6.87 2.45
CA ASN A 212 -20.88 7.66 2.47
C ASN A 212 -21.35 7.97 1.03
N ILE A 213 -22.66 7.86 0.79
CA ILE A 213 -23.30 8.26 -0.47
C ILE A 213 -23.38 9.78 -0.54
N THR A 214 -22.62 10.37 -1.47
CA THR A 214 -22.55 11.82 -1.62
C THR A 214 -23.78 12.39 -2.34
N GLN A 215 -24.34 11.62 -3.30
CA GLN A 215 -25.46 12.05 -4.13
C GLN A 215 -26.65 11.07 -4.00
N LYS A 216 -27.84 11.61 -3.72
CA LYS A 216 -29.07 10.82 -3.54
C LYS A 216 -29.89 10.75 -4.82
N ALA A 217 -30.77 9.75 -4.91
CA ALA A 217 -31.76 9.68 -5.98
C ALA A 217 -32.58 10.98 -6.06
N GLY A 218 -32.79 11.47 -7.28
CA GLY A 218 -33.44 12.76 -7.57
C GLY A 218 -32.44 13.91 -7.79
N ASN A 219 -31.18 13.80 -7.39
CA ASN A 219 -30.16 14.82 -7.66
C ASN A 219 -29.69 14.76 -9.12
N ILE A 220 -29.31 15.92 -9.65
CA ILE A 220 -28.68 16.05 -10.96
C ILE A 220 -27.15 15.96 -10.77
N VAL A 221 -26.52 15.08 -11.52
CA VAL A 221 -25.06 14.89 -11.53
C VAL A 221 -24.45 15.39 -12.82
N THR A 222 -23.21 15.89 -12.72
CA THR A 222 -22.43 16.38 -13.87
C THR A 222 -21.32 15.39 -14.18
N ALA A 223 -21.13 15.11 -15.47
CA ALA A 223 -20.09 14.21 -15.97
C ALA A 223 -18.70 14.60 -15.45
N ASN A 224 -17.93 13.59 -15.01
CA ASN A 224 -16.53 13.68 -14.54
C ASN A 224 -16.27 14.59 -13.31
N THR A 225 -17.27 15.30 -12.83
CA THR A 225 -17.12 16.23 -11.70
C THR A 225 -17.79 15.71 -10.44
N SER A 226 -19.00 15.15 -10.56
CA SER A 226 -19.76 14.68 -9.39
C SER A 226 -19.21 13.37 -8.86
N GLU A 227 -18.66 13.40 -7.64
CA GLU A 227 -18.34 12.21 -6.87
C GLU A 227 -19.62 11.63 -6.27
N LEU A 228 -19.86 10.36 -6.50
CA LEU A 228 -21.06 9.66 -6.07
C LEU A 228 -20.85 8.88 -4.77
N ALA A 229 -19.74 8.16 -4.68
CA ALA A 229 -19.33 7.38 -3.52
C ALA A 229 -17.83 7.06 -3.60
N ILE A 230 -17.26 6.66 -2.47
CA ILE A 230 -15.89 6.12 -2.41
C ILE A 230 -16.00 4.62 -2.10
N ILE A 231 -15.19 3.80 -2.75
CA ILE A 231 -15.05 2.38 -2.42
C ILE A 231 -13.64 2.15 -1.94
N ASN A 232 -13.51 1.59 -0.74
CA ASN A 232 -12.25 1.17 -0.14
C ASN A 232 -12.15 -0.35 -0.16
N GLN A 233 -11.12 -0.87 -0.83
CA GLN A 233 -10.78 -2.27 -0.75
C GLN A 233 -10.13 -2.55 0.60
N VAL A 234 -10.82 -3.35 1.44
CA VAL A 234 -10.38 -3.68 2.79
C VAL A 234 -9.92 -5.14 2.93
N GLU A 235 -10.08 -5.92 1.88
CA GLU A 235 -9.57 -7.29 1.73
C GLU A 235 -8.85 -7.45 0.38
N PRO A 236 -7.51 -7.63 0.39
CA PRO A 236 -6.58 -7.45 1.51
C PRO A 236 -6.49 -5.98 1.95
N ILE A 237 -5.70 -5.69 3.00
CA ILE A 237 -5.48 -4.34 3.52
C ILE A 237 -3.99 -4.09 3.73
N TYR A 238 -3.56 -2.85 3.66
CA TYR A 238 -2.20 -2.44 3.97
C TYR A 238 -2.08 -1.87 5.39
N VAL A 239 -0.93 -2.10 6.00
CA VAL A 239 -0.47 -1.32 7.13
C VAL A 239 0.84 -0.67 6.72
N SER A 240 0.86 0.66 6.70
CA SER A 240 2.07 1.44 6.44
C SER A 240 2.71 1.84 7.76
N PHE A 241 4.03 1.72 7.84
CA PHE A 241 4.82 2.07 9.02
C PHE A 241 6.21 2.53 8.64
N SER A 242 6.82 3.34 9.49
CA SER A 242 8.15 3.91 9.24
C SER A 242 9.18 3.33 10.18
N VAL A 243 10.33 2.92 9.64
CA VAL A 243 11.44 2.34 10.37
C VAL A 243 12.66 3.25 10.25
N PRO A 244 13.45 3.47 11.33
CA PRO A 244 14.67 4.28 11.25
C PRO A 244 15.65 3.75 10.19
N GLU A 245 16.34 4.64 9.48
CA GLU A 245 17.31 4.32 8.42
C GLU A 245 18.38 3.32 8.89
N ARG A 246 18.85 3.44 10.13
CA ARG A 246 19.84 2.53 10.72
C ARG A 246 19.43 1.05 10.65
N SER A 247 18.14 0.76 10.64
CA SER A 247 17.59 -0.61 10.59
C SER A 247 17.39 -1.11 9.15
N LEU A 248 17.54 -0.23 8.13
CA LEU A 248 17.30 -0.57 6.73
C LEU A 248 18.22 -1.69 6.23
N GLY A 249 19.50 -1.65 6.63
CA GLY A 249 20.47 -2.68 6.25
C GLY A 249 20.05 -4.08 6.70
N ASP A 250 19.54 -4.19 7.93
CA ASP A 250 19.05 -5.45 8.47
C ASP A 250 17.76 -5.88 7.79
N VAL A 251 16.79 -4.97 7.61
CA VAL A 251 15.54 -5.25 6.92
C VAL A 251 15.81 -5.80 5.52
N LYS A 252 16.66 -5.15 4.73
CA LYS A 252 17.04 -5.62 3.38
C LYS A 252 17.69 -7.00 3.42
N ARG A 253 18.71 -7.18 4.26
CA ARG A 253 19.46 -8.43 4.38
C ARG A 253 18.57 -9.65 4.70
N TYR A 254 17.53 -9.44 5.52
CA TYR A 254 16.61 -10.52 5.89
C TYR A 254 15.47 -10.66 4.89
N SER A 255 14.97 -9.58 4.29
CA SER A 255 13.92 -9.62 3.27
C SER A 255 14.35 -10.31 1.98
N ASP A 256 15.63 -10.20 1.61
CA ASP A 256 16.20 -10.89 0.44
C ASP A 256 16.21 -12.42 0.57
N LYS A 257 16.18 -12.93 1.82
CA LYS A 257 16.25 -14.35 2.10
C LYS A 257 14.88 -14.99 2.31
N THR A 258 13.98 -14.27 2.97
CA THR A 258 12.65 -14.75 3.36
C THR A 258 11.65 -13.61 3.42
N LYS A 259 10.37 -13.91 3.19
CA LYS A 259 9.31 -12.95 3.46
C LYS A 259 9.24 -12.66 4.96
N LEU A 260 9.37 -11.41 5.32
CA LEU A 260 9.32 -10.99 6.72
C LEU A 260 7.88 -10.95 7.21
N THR A 261 7.65 -11.52 8.38
CA THR A 261 6.34 -11.49 9.05
C THR A 261 6.13 -10.16 9.74
N VAL A 262 4.97 -9.58 9.52
CA VAL A 262 4.52 -8.34 10.15
C VAL A 262 3.29 -8.65 10.99
N THR A 263 3.31 -8.29 12.26
CA THR A 263 2.17 -8.44 13.17
C THR A 263 1.62 -7.06 13.51
N ALA A 264 0.31 -6.87 13.31
CA ALA A 264 -0.38 -5.63 13.68
C ALA A 264 -1.28 -5.88 14.88
N LYS A 265 -1.21 -5.00 15.88
CA LYS A 265 -2.05 -5.02 17.08
C LYS A 265 -2.74 -3.67 17.24
N ALA A 266 -4.01 -3.66 17.65
CA ALA A 266 -4.67 -2.42 18.04
C ALA A 266 -3.87 -1.74 19.17
N GLN A 267 -3.83 -0.41 19.13
CA GLN A 267 -2.98 0.37 20.05
C GLN A 267 -3.45 0.28 21.53
N ASP A 268 -4.72 -0.01 21.74
CA ASP A 268 -5.31 -0.25 23.07
C ASP A 268 -4.97 -1.62 23.67
N GLY A 269 -4.29 -2.48 22.91
CA GLY A 269 -3.89 -3.83 23.34
C GLY A 269 -5.05 -4.82 23.52
N SER A 270 -6.29 -4.42 23.26
CA SER A 270 -7.52 -5.19 23.56
C SER A 270 -7.86 -6.25 22.52
N GLY A 271 -7.21 -6.23 21.34
CA GLY A 271 -7.53 -7.10 20.22
C GLY A 271 -6.54 -8.23 19.99
N GLU A 272 -7.00 -9.29 19.34
CA GLU A 272 -6.10 -10.29 18.75
C GLU A 272 -5.23 -9.62 17.67
N SER A 273 -4.00 -10.08 17.56
CA SER A 273 -3.05 -9.58 16.56
C SER A 273 -3.37 -10.18 15.19
N GLU A 274 -3.38 -9.35 14.17
CA GLU A 274 -3.42 -9.79 12.78
C GLU A 274 -1.98 -10.00 12.27
N VAL A 275 -1.80 -11.07 11.49
CA VAL A 275 -0.50 -11.43 10.91
C VAL A 275 -0.55 -11.20 9.40
N GLY A 276 0.46 -10.51 8.90
CA GLY A 276 0.66 -10.23 7.50
C GLY A 276 2.12 -10.43 7.08
N GLU A 277 2.42 -10.06 5.86
CA GLU A 277 3.76 -10.15 5.26
C GLU A 277 4.24 -8.77 4.82
N LEU A 278 5.54 -8.49 4.97
CA LEU A 278 6.14 -7.29 4.39
C LEU A 278 6.10 -7.40 2.86
N SER A 279 5.40 -6.47 2.23
CA SER A 279 5.17 -6.46 0.78
C SER A 279 5.89 -5.34 0.05
N PHE A 280 6.24 -4.27 0.75
CA PHE A 280 6.85 -3.10 0.13
C PHE A 280 7.85 -2.42 1.05
N ILE A 281 8.99 -2.04 0.48
CA ILE A 281 10.02 -1.20 1.08
C ILE A 281 10.17 -0.01 0.14
N ASP A 282 10.05 1.21 0.66
CA ASP A 282 10.18 2.43 -0.15
C ASP A 282 11.59 2.52 -0.76
N ASN A 283 11.70 3.20 -1.90
CA ASN A 283 12.96 3.41 -2.61
C ASN A 283 13.75 4.61 -2.09
N SER A 284 13.16 5.42 -1.19
CA SER A 284 13.76 6.63 -0.63
C SER A 284 13.57 6.71 0.88
N VAL A 285 14.54 7.32 1.55
CA VAL A 285 14.47 7.69 2.97
C VAL A 285 13.90 9.09 3.07
N ASP A 286 12.94 9.29 3.96
CA ASP A 286 12.44 10.63 4.29
C ASP A 286 13.51 11.38 5.11
N MET A 287 14.12 12.39 4.48
CA MET A 287 15.20 13.18 5.09
C MET A 287 14.74 14.00 6.29
N SER A 288 13.44 14.31 6.41
CA SER A 288 12.92 15.11 7.52
C SER A 288 12.82 14.30 8.82
N THR A 289 12.57 13.01 8.70
CA THR A 289 12.39 12.09 9.83
C THR A 289 13.52 11.08 10.00
N GLY A 290 14.39 10.91 8.99
CA GLY A 290 15.42 9.87 8.98
C GLY A 290 14.84 8.46 8.97
N THR A 291 13.66 8.28 8.37
CA THR A 291 12.95 7.00 8.33
C THR A 291 12.64 6.54 6.92
N ILE A 292 12.45 5.24 6.75
CA ILE A 292 11.98 4.63 5.50
C ILE A 292 10.60 4.04 5.71
N LYS A 293 9.71 4.27 4.73
CA LYS A 293 8.35 3.74 4.75
C LYS A 293 8.32 2.29 4.28
N LEU A 294 7.63 1.46 5.02
CA LEU A 294 7.38 0.06 4.72
C LEU A 294 5.88 -0.18 4.67
N LYS A 295 5.43 -1.18 3.91
CA LYS A 295 4.04 -1.64 3.94
C LYS A 295 3.99 -3.16 4.13
N GLY A 296 3.15 -3.56 5.06
CA GLY A 296 2.75 -4.95 5.24
C GLY A 296 1.37 -5.20 4.63
N THR A 297 1.18 -6.36 4.00
CA THR A 297 -0.11 -6.79 3.46
C THR A 297 -0.75 -7.79 4.41
N PHE A 298 -1.99 -7.55 4.77
CA PHE A 298 -2.79 -8.37 5.68
C PHE A 298 -4.04 -8.86 4.94
N LYS A 299 -4.45 -10.10 5.18
CA LYS A 299 -5.67 -10.65 4.54
C LYS A 299 -6.94 -9.96 5.02
N ASN A 300 -7.00 -9.64 6.32
CA ASN A 300 -8.09 -8.92 6.98
C ASN A 300 -9.50 -9.54 6.81
N THR A 301 -9.58 -10.86 6.72
CA THR A 301 -10.86 -11.58 6.58
C THR A 301 -11.79 -11.38 7.78
N SER A 302 -11.23 -11.07 8.93
CA SER A 302 -11.96 -10.71 10.16
C SER A 302 -12.45 -9.27 10.19
N HIS A 303 -12.06 -8.42 9.22
CA HIS A 303 -12.35 -6.98 9.14
C HIS A 303 -11.97 -6.17 10.40
N ARG A 304 -10.94 -6.64 11.12
CA ARG A 304 -10.47 -5.99 12.36
C ARG A 304 -9.62 -4.75 12.08
N LEU A 305 -8.88 -4.77 10.98
CA LEU A 305 -8.10 -3.63 10.55
C LEU A 305 -8.99 -2.69 9.73
N TRP A 306 -9.03 -1.43 10.16
CA TRP A 306 -9.87 -0.41 9.55
C TRP A 306 -9.01 0.71 8.93
N PRO A 307 -9.26 1.12 7.69
CA PRO A 307 -8.53 2.24 7.07
C PRO A 307 -8.52 3.49 7.95
N GLY A 308 -7.34 4.08 8.16
CA GLY A 308 -7.13 5.22 9.04
C GLY A 308 -6.84 4.89 10.50
N GLN A 309 -6.95 3.62 10.92
CA GLN A 309 -6.64 3.18 12.27
C GLN A 309 -5.13 3.16 12.53
N PHE A 310 -4.71 3.60 13.72
CA PHE A 310 -3.34 3.42 14.19
C PHE A 310 -3.19 2.07 14.89
N VAL A 311 -2.09 1.38 14.57
CA VAL A 311 -1.77 0.05 15.09
C VAL A 311 -0.32 -0.01 15.53
N THR A 312 -0.03 -0.84 16.53
CA THR A 312 1.35 -1.22 16.85
C THR A 312 1.78 -2.33 15.92
N VAL A 313 2.85 -2.08 15.17
CA VAL A 313 3.42 -3.01 14.19
C VAL A 313 4.68 -3.62 14.75
N ILE A 314 4.76 -4.95 14.72
CA ILE A 314 5.94 -5.73 15.08
C ILE A 314 6.44 -6.39 13.80
N LEU A 315 7.56 -5.91 13.30
CA LEU A 315 8.27 -6.50 12.16
C LEU A 315 9.30 -7.49 12.68
N ARG A 316 9.09 -8.78 12.43
CA ARG A 316 10.03 -9.84 12.80
C ARG A 316 11.04 -10.04 11.69
N LEU A 317 12.32 -9.73 11.97
CA LEU A 317 13.42 -9.87 11.02
C LEU A 317 13.92 -11.31 10.94
N THR A 318 14.17 -11.91 12.12
CA THR A 318 14.67 -13.30 12.25
C THR A 318 14.45 -13.79 13.67
N THR A 319 14.67 -15.07 13.89
CA THR A 319 14.74 -15.66 15.23
C THR A 319 16.17 -16.17 15.45
N ARG A 320 16.84 -15.64 16.44
CA ARG A 320 18.17 -16.10 16.84
C ARG A 320 18.01 -17.35 17.72
N ALA A 321 18.38 -18.49 17.18
CA ALA A 321 18.33 -19.74 17.91
C ALA A 321 19.46 -19.81 18.96
N ASN A 322 19.17 -20.42 20.10
CA ASN A 322 20.15 -20.71 21.16
C ASN A 322 20.93 -19.47 21.64
N ALA A 323 20.25 -18.32 21.75
CA ALA A 323 20.87 -17.14 22.35
C ALA A 323 20.99 -17.31 23.87
N VAL A 324 22.16 -16.98 24.41
CA VAL A 324 22.38 -16.94 25.86
C VAL A 324 21.71 -15.70 26.42
N ILE A 325 20.75 -15.87 27.31
CA ILE A 325 20.05 -14.78 27.98
C ILE A 325 20.32 -14.74 29.48
N VAL A 326 20.33 -13.54 30.00
CA VAL A 326 20.45 -13.27 31.47
C VAL A 326 19.47 -12.14 31.82
N PRO A 327 18.97 -12.10 33.08
CA PRO A 327 18.22 -10.94 33.54
C PRO A 327 19.05 -9.66 33.40
N ASN A 328 18.43 -8.58 32.93
CA ASN A 328 19.11 -7.29 32.69
C ASN A 328 19.85 -6.77 33.93
N GLN A 329 19.39 -7.14 35.15
CA GLN A 329 20.00 -6.77 36.42
C GLN A 329 21.40 -7.39 36.63
N ALA A 330 21.72 -8.49 35.93
CA ALA A 330 23.03 -9.15 36.05
C ALA A 330 24.15 -8.36 35.37
N VAL A 331 23.84 -7.51 34.42
CA VAL A 331 24.82 -6.74 33.64
C VAL A 331 25.18 -5.45 34.38
N GLN A 332 26.47 -5.18 34.50
CA GLN A 332 27.03 -3.96 35.08
C GLN A 332 27.82 -3.19 34.01
N THR A 333 27.81 -1.86 34.10
CA THR A 333 28.61 -0.99 33.24
C THR A 333 29.79 -0.43 34.04
N GLY A 334 31.01 -0.67 33.58
CA GLY A 334 32.25 -0.16 34.17
C GLY A 334 33.00 0.77 33.24
N GLN A 335 34.20 1.19 33.62
CA GLN A 335 35.06 2.06 32.84
C GLN A 335 35.54 1.37 31.54
N ASP A 336 35.78 0.06 31.59
CA ASP A 336 36.28 -0.77 30.49
C ASP A 336 35.14 -1.40 29.63
N GLY A 337 33.88 -1.03 29.88
CA GLY A 337 32.70 -1.58 29.20
C GLY A 337 31.75 -2.37 30.10
N ASN A 338 30.91 -3.21 29.47
CA ASN A 338 29.93 -4.01 30.19
C ASN A 338 30.53 -5.31 30.67
N TYR A 339 30.19 -5.70 31.90
CA TYR A 339 30.68 -6.91 32.52
C TYR A 339 29.61 -7.59 33.39
N ILE A 340 29.85 -8.85 33.69
CA ILE A 340 28.98 -9.68 34.54
C ILE A 340 29.84 -10.37 35.61
N TYR A 341 29.29 -10.54 36.80
CA TYR A 341 29.86 -11.39 37.83
C TYR A 341 29.38 -12.83 37.64
N VAL A 342 30.28 -13.75 37.30
CA VAL A 342 30.00 -15.18 37.18
C VAL A 342 30.44 -15.87 38.48
N VAL A 343 29.56 -16.69 39.04
CA VAL A 343 29.84 -17.48 40.25
C VAL A 343 30.43 -18.83 39.84
N LYS A 344 31.64 -19.12 40.29
CA LYS A 344 32.32 -20.39 40.05
C LYS A 344 31.84 -21.47 41.04
N GLU A 345 32.19 -22.73 40.78
CA GLU A 345 31.86 -23.87 41.63
C GLU A 345 32.42 -23.75 43.05
N ASP A 346 33.55 -23.06 43.25
CA ASP A 346 34.20 -22.77 44.51
C ASP A 346 33.52 -21.62 45.29
N ARG A 347 32.37 -21.09 44.77
CA ARG A 347 31.63 -19.94 45.29
C ARG A 347 32.42 -18.64 45.30
N THR A 348 33.39 -18.48 44.42
CA THR A 348 34.06 -17.23 44.18
C THR A 348 33.46 -16.56 42.94
N VAL A 349 33.53 -15.22 42.85
CA VAL A 349 33.05 -14.48 41.71
C VAL A 349 34.20 -14.06 40.79
N GLU A 350 33.97 -14.25 39.50
CA GLU A 350 34.85 -13.77 38.44
C GLU A 350 34.15 -12.62 37.70
N VAL A 351 34.90 -11.55 37.44
CA VAL A 351 34.44 -10.46 36.55
C VAL A 351 34.75 -10.82 35.11
N ARG A 352 33.73 -10.92 34.30
CA ARG A 352 33.89 -11.28 32.89
C ARG A 352 33.32 -10.20 31.99
N PRO A 353 34.13 -9.62 31.08
CA PRO A 353 33.67 -8.66 30.11
C PRO A 353 32.69 -9.34 29.12
N VAL A 354 31.60 -8.66 28.79
CA VAL A 354 30.55 -9.20 27.90
C VAL A 354 30.20 -8.23 26.80
N VAL A 355 29.85 -8.78 25.65
CA VAL A 355 29.27 -8.03 24.55
C VAL A 355 27.74 -8.23 24.57
N LEU A 356 27.02 -7.13 24.69
CA LEU A 356 25.57 -7.16 24.79
C LEU A 356 24.94 -7.28 23.42
N GLY A 357 23.93 -8.11 23.34
CA GLY A 357 23.01 -8.22 22.22
C GLY A 357 21.70 -7.42 22.45
N PRO A 358 20.65 -7.71 21.71
CA PRO A 358 19.35 -7.08 21.89
C PRO A 358 18.71 -7.43 23.24
N ARG A 359 17.94 -6.47 23.76
CA ARG A 359 17.12 -6.67 24.94
C ARG A 359 15.78 -7.31 24.57
N VAL A 360 15.33 -8.28 25.34
CA VAL A 360 14.05 -8.97 25.14
C VAL A 360 13.31 -9.03 26.48
N ASP A 361 12.25 -8.27 26.57
CA ASP A 361 11.46 -8.08 27.81
C ASP A 361 12.37 -7.64 29.01
N GLN A 362 12.50 -8.49 30.02
CA GLN A 362 13.35 -8.26 31.19
C GLN A 362 14.75 -8.88 31.07
N ASP A 363 14.97 -9.66 30.00
CA ASP A 363 16.22 -10.38 29.75
C ASP A 363 17.09 -9.61 28.73
N LEU A 364 18.40 -9.85 28.78
CA LEU A 364 19.38 -9.32 27.86
C LEU A 364 20.12 -10.48 27.19
N VAL A 365 20.26 -10.40 25.88
CA VAL A 365 21.07 -11.37 25.12
C VAL A 365 22.55 -11.04 25.33
N ILE A 366 23.37 -12.06 25.59
CA ILE A 366 24.82 -11.92 25.65
C ILE A 366 25.41 -12.53 24.37
N ASP A 367 26.05 -11.68 23.57
CA ASP A 367 26.65 -12.09 22.30
C ASP A 367 27.99 -12.78 22.47
N LYS A 368 28.79 -12.35 23.46
CA LYS A 368 30.09 -12.93 23.78
C LYS A 368 30.40 -12.76 25.29
N GLY A 369 31.13 -13.69 25.82
CA GLY A 369 31.67 -13.61 27.18
C GLY A 369 30.91 -14.41 28.25
N LEU A 370 29.80 -15.10 27.88
CA LEU A 370 29.06 -15.97 28.81
C LEU A 370 28.59 -17.21 28.06
N GLU A 371 28.62 -18.36 28.75
CA GLU A 371 28.12 -19.63 28.27
C GLU A 371 26.75 -19.96 28.88
N ALA A 372 26.08 -20.96 28.34
CA ALA A 372 24.82 -21.42 28.88
C ALA A 372 25.05 -22.19 30.21
N ASN A 373 24.08 -22.10 31.12
CA ASN A 373 24.07 -22.72 32.45
C ASN A 373 25.13 -22.17 33.41
N GLU A 374 25.74 -21.03 33.13
CA GLU A 374 26.56 -20.31 34.09
C GLU A 374 25.71 -19.51 35.06
N THR A 375 26.11 -19.50 36.34
CA THR A 375 25.42 -18.74 37.40
C THR A 375 25.96 -17.32 37.47
N VAL A 376 25.08 -16.33 37.27
CA VAL A 376 25.42 -14.91 37.29
C VAL A 376 24.76 -14.19 38.46
N VAL A 377 25.40 -13.15 38.98
CA VAL A 377 24.88 -12.35 40.09
C VAL A 377 23.92 -11.29 39.58
N THR A 378 22.70 -11.25 40.14
CA THR A 378 21.67 -10.27 39.81
C THR A 378 21.52 -9.17 40.84
N GLU A 379 21.82 -9.44 42.11
CA GLU A 379 21.79 -8.44 43.20
C GLU A 379 22.97 -8.61 44.15
N GLY A 380 23.42 -7.52 44.75
CA GLY A 380 24.55 -7.51 45.72
C GLY A 380 25.90 -7.16 45.09
N GLN A 381 25.95 -6.81 43.80
CA GLN A 381 27.19 -6.55 43.04
C GLN A 381 28.08 -5.47 43.66
N LEU A 382 27.48 -4.42 44.29
CA LEU A 382 28.22 -3.26 44.83
C LEU A 382 29.25 -3.62 45.94
N LYS A 383 29.10 -4.79 46.54
CA LYS A 383 29.99 -5.27 47.59
C LYS A 383 31.01 -6.31 47.11
N LEU A 384 30.97 -6.63 45.81
CA LEU A 384 31.80 -7.66 45.24
C LEU A 384 33.11 -7.07 44.67
N GLN A 385 34.18 -7.78 44.88
CA GLN A 385 35.46 -7.60 44.22
C GLN A 385 35.85 -8.92 43.52
N PRO A 386 36.65 -8.87 42.46
CA PRO A 386 37.14 -10.11 41.84
C PRO A 386 37.72 -11.08 42.86
N GLY A 387 37.26 -12.33 42.87
CA GLY A 387 37.66 -13.34 43.82
C GLY A 387 36.93 -13.34 45.17
N SER A 388 35.96 -12.46 45.40
CA SER A 388 35.14 -12.47 46.62
C SER A 388 34.34 -13.76 46.72
N ARG A 389 34.27 -14.34 47.95
CA ARG A 389 33.38 -15.47 48.24
C ARG A 389 31.97 -14.99 48.43
N VAL A 390 31.01 -15.68 47.80
CA VAL A 390 29.59 -15.34 47.84
C VAL A 390 28.77 -16.44 48.54
N GLN A 391 27.68 -16.01 49.17
CA GLN A 391 26.63 -16.87 49.65
C GLN A 391 25.37 -16.60 48.78
N THR A 392 25.03 -17.57 47.97
CA THR A 392 23.87 -17.48 47.10
C THR A 392 22.58 -17.54 47.89
N ARG A 393 21.66 -16.59 47.65
CA ARG A 393 20.26 -16.70 48.04
C ARG A 393 19.48 -16.92 46.72
N ASP A 394 18.75 -18.04 46.65
CA ASP A 394 17.86 -18.26 45.54
C ASP A 394 16.76 -17.18 45.55
N GLN A 395 16.47 -16.60 44.42
CA GLN A 395 15.29 -15.73 44.26
C GLN A 395 14.05 -16.57 44.61
N PRO A 396 13.16 -16.12 45.50
CA PRO A 396 11.84 -16.73 45.60
C PRO A 396 11.12 -16.52 44.28
N GLN A 397 10.83 -17.60 43.57
CA GLN A 397 9.96 -17.59 42.40
C GLN A 397 8.67 -16.89 42.82
N GLY A 398 8.34 -15.75 42.15
CA GLY A 398 7.14 -14.99 42.44
C GLY A 398 5.90 -15.82 42.14
N GLU A 399 5.37 -16.46 43.22
CA GLU A 399 4.03 -16.97 43.24
C GLU A 399 3.06 -15.81 43.00
N GLY A 400 2.35 -15.88 41.88
CA GLY A 400 1.23 -15.01 41.57
C GLY A 400 0.18 -15.12 42.69
N ARG A 401 0.22 -14.18 43.64
CA ARG A 401 -0.87 -14.01 44.61
C ARG A 401 -2.12 -13.53 43.85
N GLY A 402 -2.96 -14.48 43.50
CA GLY A 402 -4.37 -14.23 43.27
C GLY A 402 -4.98 -13.61 44.52
N ARG A 403 -5.26 -12.31 44.48
CA ARG A 403 -6.17 -11.67 45.43
C ARG A 403 -7.59 -12.01 45.01
N THR A 404 -8.14 -13.03 45.65
CA THR A 404 -9.58 -13.12 45.83
C THR A 404 -9.95 -12.14 46.96
N ALA A 405 -10.72 -11.14 46.66
CA ALA A 405 -11.42 -10.29 47.62
C ALA A 405 -12.90 -10.67 47.64
N PRO A 406 -13.57 -10.55 48.81
CA PRO A 406 -14.94 -11.02 49.04
C PRO A 406 -16.03 -10.23 48.32
#